data_e81319ea0bfe09072773786b1794acfa
#
_entry.id   e81319ea0bfe09072773786b1794acfa
#
_cell.length_a   1.000
_cell.length_b   1.000
_cell.length_c   1.000
_cell.angle_alpha   90.00
_cell.angle_beta   90.00
_cell.angle_gamma   90.00
#
_symmetry.space_group_name_H-M   'P 1'
#
loop_
_entity.id
_entity.type
_entity.pdbx_description
1 polymer ?
#
loop_
_entity_poly.entity_id
_entity_poly.type
_entity_poly.pdbx_seq_one_letter_code
_entity_poly.pdbx_strand_id
1 'polypeptide(L)'
;MANDAEFMFNATVDDELFDELVELVGQQIVHLAVWEDSMADALDLANGEPQPPSFDMDVYLEGGVYFELYGVSVYPDPASEPWADRAEVERRLSALVRSSGTLGEVAVDEADALVLVLFVGQEAAAYLDIGGWLLEAWDELPG
;
A
#
# COMPACT_ATOMS: atom_id res chain seq x y z
N MET A 1 -22.12 16.08 -5.06
CA MET A 1 -22.76 15.29 -5.36
C MET A 1 -22.33 13.89 -5.37
N ALA A 2 -23.17 13.08 -5.46
CA ALA A 2 -22.91 11.69 -5.26
C ALA A 2 -21.82 11.11 -6.10
N ASN A 3 -21.58 11.70 -7.23
CA ASN A 3 -20.57 11.16 -8.08
C ASN A 3 -19.17 11.25 -7.52
N ASP A 4 -18.97 12.05 -6.52
CA ASP A 4 -17.65 12.12 -5.92
C ASP A 4 -17.29 10.80 -5.26
N ALA A 5 -18.28 10.03 -4.87
CA ALA A 5 -18.03 8.77 -4.21
C ALA A 5 -17.30 7.77 -5.10
N GLU A 6 -17.38 7.93 -6.40
CA GLU A 6 -16.72 7.02 -7.32
C GLU A 6 -15.22 7.11 -7.26
N PHE A 7 -14.70 8.26 -6.87
CA PHE A 7 -13.26 8.46 -6.78
C PHE A 7 -12.77 8.49 -5.35
N MET A 8 -13.67 8.24 -4.42
CA MET A 8 -13.26 8.31 -3.03
C MET A 8 -12.55 7.04 -2.62
N PHE A 9 -11.35 7.21 -2.14
CA PHE A 9 -10.64 6.14 -1.49
C PHE A 9 -10.64 6.44 0.01
N ASN A 10 -10.37 5.42 0.79
CA ASN A 10 -10.30 5.58 2.23
C ASN A 10 -8.98 6.26 2.57
N ALA A 11 -9.03 7.38 3.26
CA ALA A 11 -7.81 8.08 3.68
C ALA A 11 -7.46 7.74 5.11
N THR A 12 -8.43 7.30 5.89
CA THR A 12 -8.22 6.96 7.29
C THR A 12 -8.82 5.60 7.60
N VAL A 13 -8.48 5.06 8.77
CA VAL A 13 -8.95 3.75 9.19
C VAL A 13 -9.64 3.93 10.55
N ASP A 14 -10.93 3.57 10.63
CA ASP A 14 -11.64 3.57 11.91
C ASP A 14 -11.56 2.18 12.53
N ASP A 15 -12.08 2.02 13.74
CA ASP A 15 -11.97 0.76 14.47
C ASP A 15 -12.58 -0.43 13.74
N GLU A 16 -13.72 -0.20 13.09
CA GLU A 16 -14.41 -1.26 12.37
C GLU A 16 -13.61 -1.71 11.14
N LEU A 17 -13.09 -0.75 10.40
CA LEU A 17 -12.23 -1.06 9.25
C LEU A 17 -10.94 -1.73 9.68
N PHE A 18 -10.38 -1.27 10.80
CA PHE A 18 -9.16 -1.86 11.31
C PHE A 18 -9.35 -3.35 11.61
N ASP A 19 -10.48 -3.71 12.24
CA ASP A 19 -10.77 -5.09 12.54
C ASP A 19 -10.88 -5.95 11.28
N GLU A 20 -11.48 -5.40 10.22
CA GLU A 20 -11.57 -6.11 8.94
C GLU A 20 -10.20 -6.30 8.32
N LEU A 21 -9.34 -5.29 8.39
CA LEU A 21 -8.01 -5.37 7.80
C LEU A 21 -7.10 -6.33 8.55
N VAL A 22 -7.23 -6.39 9.86
CA VAL A 22 -6.43 -7.30 10.68
C VAL A 22 -6.68 -8.76 10.29
N GLU A 23 -7.87 -9.08 9.81
CA GLU A 23 -8.16 -10.44 9.38
C GLU A 23 -7.35 -10.86 8.15
N LEU A 24 -6.78 -9.90 7.44
CA LEU A 24 -5.96 -10.18 6.27
C LEU A 24 -4.50 -10.47 6.63
N VAL A 25 -4.12 -10.22 7.87
CA VAL A 25 -2.74 -10.42 8.31
C VAL A 25 -2.39 -11.90 8.22
N GLY A 26 -1.22 -12.18 7.66
CA GLY A 26 -0.75 -13.54 7.46
C GLY A 26 -0.96 -14.07 6.06
N GLN A 27 -1.76 -13.36 5.23
CA GLN A 27 -1.97 -13.81 3.86
C GLN A 27 -0.76 -13.51 3.00
N GLN A 28 -0.46 -14.43 2.09
CA GLN A 28 0.65 -14.26 1.16
C GLN A 28 0.29 -13.25 0.10
N ILE A 29 1.26 -12.41 -0.27
CA ILE A 29 1.10 -11.48 -1.37
C ILE A 29 1.43 -12.25 -2.64
N VAL A 30 0.44 -12.38 -3.53
CA VAL A 30 0.60 -13.19 -4.74
C VAL A 30 0.91 -12.36 -5.97
N HIS A 31 0.69 -11.05 -5.91
CA HIS A 31 1.02 -10.16 -7.02
C HIS A 31 1.11 -8.74 -6.50
N LEU A 32 2.00 -7.95 -7.06
CA LEU A 32 2.14 -6.55 -6.70
C LEU A 32 2.55 -5.78 -7.94
N ALA A 33 1.89 -4.67 -8.19
CA ALA A 33 2.20 -3.82 -9.34
C ALA A 33 2.32 -2.38 -8.91
N VAL A 34 3.37 -1.70 -9.33
CA VAL A 34 3.57 -0.27 -9.09
C VAL A 34 3.18 0.45 -10.38
N TRP A 35 2.27 1.40 -10.26
CA TRP A 35 1.74 2.09 -11.44
C TRP A 35 2.77 3.07 -12.02
N GLU A 36 2.73 3.25 -13.31
CA GLU A 36 3.62 4.20 -13.97
C GLU A 36 3.19 5.64 -13.70
N ASP A 37 1.88 5.88 -13.75
CA ASP A 37 1.33 7.21 -13.50
C ASP A 37 0.73 7.23 -12.09
N SER A 38 1.14 8.19 -11.31
CA SER A 38 0.72 8.25 -9.91
C SER A 38 -0.18 9.43 -9.65
N MET A 39 -1.29 9.19 -8.96
CA MET A 39 -2.15 10.27 -8.50
C MET A 39 -1.45 11.08 -7.41
N ALA A 40 -0.47 10.49 -6.75
CA ALA A 40 0.28 11.19 -5.74
C ALA A 40 1.03 12.39 -6.30
N ASP A 41 1.54 12.27 -7.54
CA ASP A 41 2.23 13.38 -8.19
C ASP A 41 1.30 14.57 -8.39
N ALA A 42 0.05 14.30 -8.76
CA ALA A 42 -0.93 15.37 -8.94
C ALA A 42 -1.28 16.01 -7.62
N LEU A 43 -1.35 15.25 -6.56
CA LEU A 43 -1.64 15.78 -5.22
C LEU A 43 -0.50 16.65 -4.72
N ASP A 44 0.73 16.24 -4.97
CA ASP A 44 1.90 17.02 -4.59
C ASP A 44 1.91 18.37 -5.30
N LEU A 45 1.61 18.38 -6.58
CA LEU A 45 1.55 19.61 -7.35
C LEU A 45 0.46 20.54 -6.84
N ALA A 46 -0.67 19.97 -6.46
CA ALA A 46 -1.78 20.75 -5.96
C ALA A 46 -1.47 21.42 -4.63
N ASN A 47 -0.73 20.72 -3.76
CA ASN A 47 -0.39 21.25 -2.46
C ASN A 47 0.75 22.25 -2.50
N GLY A 48 1.61 22.14 -3.49
CA GLY A 48 2.74 23.06 -3.62
C GLY A 48 3.80 22.91 -2.54
N GLU A 49 3.78 21.82 -1.78
CA GLU A 49 4.72 21.58 -0.69
C GLU A 49 5.57 20.35 -0.99
N PRO A 50 6.82 20.33 -0.51
CA PRO A 50 7.65 19.15 -0.69
C PRO A 50 7.01 17.97 0.04
N GLN A 51 6.92 16.85 -0.64
CA GLN A 51 6.36 15.62 -0.10
C GLN A 51 7.38 14.51 -0.18
N PRO A 52 7.31 13.51 0.71
CA PRO A 52 8.18 12.34 0.57
C PRO A 52 7.85 11.64 -0.74
N PRO A 53 8.80 10.94 -1.34
CA PRO A 53 8.52 10.15 -2.54
C PRO A 53 7.37 9.17 -2.26
N SER A 54 6.42 9.11 -3.19
CA SER A 54 5.27 8.22 -3.03
C SER A 54 4.83 7.66 -4.37
N PHE A 55 4.09 6.56 -4.32
CA PHE A 55 3.72 5.79 -5.49
C PHE A 55 2.32 5.25 -5.34
N ASP A 56 1.67 4.93 -6.46
CA ASP A 56 0.40 4.21 -6.43
C ASP A 56 0.70 2.76 -6.78
N MET A 57 0.02 1.83 -6.15
CA MET A 57 0.29 0.42 -6.39
C MET A 57 -0.90 -0.46 -6.04
N ASP A 58 -0.90 -1.68 -6.58
CA ASP A 58 -1.88 -2.70 -6.26
C ASP A 58 -1.18 -3.86 -5.57
N VAL A 59 -1.77 -4.36 -4.48
CA VAL A 59 -1.24 -5.49 -3.73
C VAL A 59 -2.30 -6.57 -3.63
N TYR A 60 -2.05 -7.72 -4.24
CA TYR A 60 -3.00 -8.83 -4.31
C TYR A 60 -2.67 -9.90 -3.27
N LEU A 61 -3.67 -10.30 -2.51
CA LEU A 61 -3.53 -11.30 -1.45
C LEU A 61 -4.15 -12.62 -1.85
N GLU A 62 -3.59 -13.71 -1.35
CA GLU A 62 -4.02 -15.06 -1.71
C GLU A 62 -5.47 -15.36 -1.39
N GLY A 63 -6.05 -14.62 -0.45
CA GLY A 63 -7.42 -14.85 -0.03
C GLY A 63 -8.49 -14.30 -0.95
N GLY A 64 -8.12 -13.69 -2.09
CA GLY A 64 -9.10 -13.22 -3.07
C GLY A 64 -9.45 -11.75 -2.96
N VAL A 65 -8.64 -10.97 -2.24
CA VAL A 65 -8.82 -9.52 -2.17
C VAL A 65 -7.53 -8.83 -2.56
N TYR A 66 -7.64 -7.58 -2.99
CA TYR A 66 -6.45 -6.80 -3.26
C TYR A 66 -6.67 -5.35 -2.83
N PHE A 67 -5.56 -4.67 -2.53
CA PHE A 67 -5.58 -3.25 -2.20
C PHE A 67 -5.21 -2.43 -3.42
N GLU A 68 -5.95 -1.34 -3.65
CA GLU A 68 -5.50 -0.27 -4.52
C GLU A 68 -4.98 0.81 -3.59
N LEU A 69 -3.70 1.09 -3.68
CA LEU A 69 -3.02 1.99 -2.75
C LEU A 69 -2.57 3.26 -3.47
N TYR A 70 -2.79 4.40 -2.84
CA TYR A 70 -2.49 5.71 -3.42
C TYR A 70 -1.60 6.51 -2.48
N GLY A 71 -0.60 7.17 -3.05
CA GLY A 71 0.29 8.00 -2.25
C GLY A 71 1.07 7.21 -1.21
N VAL A 72 1.66 6.10 -1.64
CA VAL A 72 2.37 5.19 -0.75
C VAL A 72 3.85 5.57 -0.67
N SER A 73 4.33 5.83 0.54
CA SER A 73 5.77 5.98 0.79
C SER A 73 6.26 4.65 1.33
N VAL A 74 7.32 4.12 0.74
CA VAL A 74 7.84 2.79 1.06
C VAL A 74 9.15 2.91 1.80
N TYR A 75 9.22 2.36 3.00
CA TYR A 75 10.39 2.44 3.86
C TYR A 75 11.00 1.06 4.07
N PRO A 76 12.33 0.93 4.07
CA PRO A 76 12.96 -0.35 4.41
C PRO A 76 12.82 -0.68 5.89
N ASP A 77 12.77 0.35 6.74
CA ASP A 77 12.53 0.21 8.18
C ASP A 77 12.04 1.57 8.72
N PRO A 78 11.49 1.60 9.94
CA PRO A 78 10.90 2.85 10.48
C PRO A 78 11.88 4.00 10.68
N ALA A 79 13.16 3.71 10.77
CA ALA A 79 14.16 4.73 11.04
C ALA A 79 14.83 5.29 9.78
N SER A 80 14.57 4.68 8.63
CA SER A 80 15.21 5.06 7.37
C SER A 80 14.32 6.00 6.57
N GLU A 81 14.91 6.62 5.56
CA GLU A 81 14.14 7.45 4.63
C GLU A 81 13.45 6.56 3.60
N PRO A 82 12.35 7.03 3.02
CA PRO A 82 11.64 6.23 2.02
C PRO A 82 12.46 6.11 0.74
N TRP A 83 12.24 5.01 0.04
CA TRP A 83 12.88 4.83 -1.27
C TRP A 83 12.28 5.84 -2.25
N ALA A 84 13.13 6.52 -3.00
CA ALA A 84 12.71 7.60 -3.89
C ALA A 84 12.52 7.20 -5.35
N ASP A 85 13.10 6.08 -5.76
CA ASP A 85 13.09 5.67 -7.15
C ASP A 85 12.04 4.59 -7.39
N ARG A 86 11.10 4.87 -8.31
CA ARG A 86 10.02 3.94 -8.61
C ARG A 86 10.55 2.58 -9.06
N ALA A 87 11.58 2.58 -9.88
CA ALA A 87 12.14 1.32 -10.37
C ALA A 87 12.73 0.49 -9.23
N GLU A 88 13.35 1.15 -8.26
CA GLU A 88 13.88 0.45 -7.11
C GLU A 88 12.76 -0.11 -6.23
N VAL A 89 11.71 0.67 -6.00
CA VAL A 89 10.55 0.23 -5.24
C VAL A 89 9.94 -0.99 -5.89
N GLU A 90 9.72 -0.93 -7.20
CA GLU A 90 9.13 -2.04 -7.94
C GLU A 90 10.00 -3.29 -7.85
N ARG A 91 11.32 -3.13 -8.01
CA ARG A 91 12.25 -4.24 -7.93
C ARG A 91 12.26 -4.89 -6.54
N ARG A 92 12.26 -4.05 -5.49
CA ARG A 92 12.30 -4.54 -4.12
C ARG A 92 11.01 -5.26 -3.73
N LEU A 93 9.87 -4.68 -4.11
CA LEU A 93 8.58 -5.29 -3.77
C LEU A 93 8.34 -6.54 -4.60
N SER A 94 8.80 -6.58 -5.85
CA SER A 94 8.70 -7.79 -6.67
C SER A 94 9.55 -8.91 -6.08
N ALA A 95 10.73 -8.59 -5.57
CA ALA A 95 11.57 -9.58 -4.92
C ALA A 95 10.89 -10.13 -3.66
N LEU A 96 10.19 -9.28 -2.94
CA LEU A 96 9.43 -9.68 -1.76
C LEU A 96 8.34 -10.68 -2.13
N VAL A 97 7.62 -10.42 -3.21
CA VAL A 97 6.57 -11.32 -3.69
C VAL A 97 7.19 -12.68 -4.09
N ARG A 98 8.32 -12.65 -4.79
CA ARG A 98 9.01 -13.87 -5.20
C ARG A 98 9.52 -14.68 -4.00
N SER A 99 9.72 -14.01 -2.87
CA SER A 99 10.17 -14.67 -1.65
C SER A 99 9.02 -15.09 -0.75
N SER A 100 7.82 -15.15 -1.29
CA SER A 100 6.59 -15.52 -0.56
C SER A 100 6.28 -14.55 0.58
N GLY A 101 6.47 -13.27 0.31
CA GLY A 101 6.16 -12.24 1.31
C GLY A 101 4.69 -12.23 1.71
N THR A 102 4.43 -11.81 2.92
CA THR A 102 3.07 -11.77 3.48
C THR A 102 2.73 -10.38 3.99
N LEU A 103 1.43 -10.14 4.14
CA LEU A 103 0.97 -8.98 4.89
C LEU A 103 1.15 -9.33 6.37
N GLY A 104 2.20 -8.80 6.97
CA GLY A 104 2.57 -9.20 8.32
C GLY A 104 1.93 -8.40 9.43
N GLU A 105 1.58 -7.15 9.14
CA GLU A 105 0.98 -6.30 10.16
C GLU A 105 0.16 -5.19 9.52
N VAL A 106 -0.93 -4.80 10.18
CA VAL A 106 -1.73 -3.63 9.81
C VAL A 106 -1.68 -2.68 10.99
N ALA A 107 -1.34 -1.43 10.74
CA ALA A 107 -1.25 -0.41 11.77
C ALA A 107 -1.86 0.89 11.28
N VAL A 108 -1.96 1.86 12.16
CA VAL A 108 -2.53 3.18 11.85
C VAL A 108 -1.59 4.22 12.45
N ASP A 109 -1.25 5.23 11.68
CA ASP A 109 -0.36 6.28 12.17
C ASP A 109 -1.13 7.35 12.95
N GLU A 110 -0.44 8.42 13.35
CA GLU A 110 -1.03 9.48 14.16
C GLU A 110 -2.19 10.20 13.47
N ALA A 111 -2.22 10.17 12.15
CA ALA A 111 -3.28 10.81 11.36
C ALA A 111 -4.38 9.82 10.98
N ASP A 112 -4.40 8.64 11.58
CA ASP A 112 -5.32 7.54 11.27
C ASP A 112 -5.14 7.01 9.86
N ALA A 113 -4.00 7.25 9.25
CA ALA A 113 -3.69 6.72 7.92
C ALA A 113 -3.21 5.28 8.03
N LEU A 114 -3.53 4.50 7.01
CA LEU A 114 -3.19 3.08 7.00
C LEU A 114 -1.69 2.85 6.81
N VAL A 115 -1.14 1.94 7.61
CA VAL A 115 0.24 1.48 7.45
C VAL A 115 0.21 -0.03 7.31
N LEU A 116 0.80 -0.54 6.25
CA LEU A 116 0.93 -1.98 6.03
C LEU A 116 2.40 -2.35 6.17
N VAL A 117 2.67 -3.42 6.91
CA VAL A 117 4.03 -3.93 7.06
C VAL A 117 4.11 -5.28 6.36
N LEU A 118 5.00 -5.37 5.39
CA LEU A 118 5.17 -6.59 4.61
C LEU A 118 6.35 -7.38 5.14
N PHE A 119 6.14 -8.68 5.34
CA PHE A 119 7.15 -9.56 5.94
C PHE A 119 7.65 -10.58 4.93
N VAL A 120 8.92 -10.95 5.09
CA VAL A 120 9.46 -12.15 4.44
C VAL A 120 9.87 -13.05 5.59
N GLY A 121 9.19 -14.20 5.72
CA GLY A 121 9.39 -15.05 6.88
C GLY A 121 8.87 -14.35 8.13
N GLN A 122 9.74 -14.18 9.11
CA GLN A 122 9.38 -13.54 10.37
C GLN A 122 9.96 -12.12 10.49
N GLU A 123 10.53 -11.61 9.41
CA GLU A 123 11.17 -10.30 9.44
C GLU A 123 10.42 -9.29 8.59
N ALA A 124 10.27 -8.09 9.13
CA ALA A 124 9.66 -7.00 8.37
C ALA A 124 10.59 -6.60 7.24
N ALA A 125 10.08 -6.53 6.03
CA ALA A 125 10.87 -6.23 4.84
C ALA A 125 10.55 -4.87 4.25
N ALA A 126 9.32 -4.38 4.44
CA ALA A 126 8.92 -3.07 3.91
C ALA A 126 7.77 -2.51 4.74
N TYR A 127 7.77 -1.19 4.90
CA TYR A 127 6.71 -0.47 5.59
C TYR A 127 6.07 0.47 4.58
N LEU A 128 4.76 0.35 4.40
CA LEU A 128 4.01 1.17 3.45
C LEU A 128 3.15 2.17 4.23
N ASP A 129 3.49 3.46 4.09
CA ASP A 129 2.70 4.53 4.69
C ASP A 129 1.78 5.06 3.59
N ILE A 130 0.49 4.87 3.76
CA ILE A 130 -0.48 4.96 2.69
C ILE A 130 -1.36 6.20 2.81
N GLY A 131 -1.44 6.99 1.74
CA GLY A 131 -2.26 8.20 1.73
C GLY A 131 -3.73 7.91 1.48
N GLY A 132 -4.03 6.88 0.69
CA GLY A 132 -5.41 6.48 0.43
C GLY A 132 -5.46 5.06 -0.05
N TRP A 133 -6.61 4.38 0.12
CA TRP A 133 -6.69 2.98 -0.22
C TRP A 133 -8.12 2.53 -0.49
N LEU A 134 -8.23 1.46 -1.28
CA LEU A 134 -9.49 0.75 -1.51
C LEU A 134 -9.18 -0.74 -1.40
N LEU A 135 -10.17 -1.51 -0.97
CA LEU A 135 -10.05 -2.96 -0.88
C LEU A 135 -11.09 -3.57 -1.81
N GLU A 136 -10.65 -4.44 -2.72
CA GLU A 136 -11.51 -5.02 -3.76
C GLU A 136 -11.32 -6.53 -3.82
N ALA A 137 -12.27 -7.20 -4.43
CA ALA A 137 -12.14 -8.65 -4.67
C ALA A 137 -11.49 -8.89 -6.03
N TRP A 138 -10.77 -9.99 -6.16
CA TRP A 138 -10.18 -10.37 -7.46
C TRP A 138 -10.43 -11.84 -7.72
N ASP A 139 -10.57 -12.19 -9.01
CA ASP A 139 -10.77 -13.57 -9.44
C ASP A 139 -9.57 -14.09 -10.20
N GLU A 140 -8.92 -13.23 -10.97
CA GLU A 140 -7.76 -13.60 -11.76
C GLU A 140 -6.68 -12.56 -11.59
N LEU A 141 -5.43 -13.00 -11.52
CA LEU A 141 -4.31 -12.07 -11.43
C LEU A 141 -4.10 -11.38 -12.77
N PRO A 142 -3.74 -10.10 -12.75
CA PRO A 142 -3.44 -9.39 -14.00
C PRO A 142 -2.23 -9.98 -14.66
N GLY A 143 -2.27 -10.00 -15.93
CA GLY A 143 -1.15 -10.48 -16.64
C GLY A 143 -0.68 -11.10 -17.52
#